data_d0be82a560700bccfd92f3b9111d9c35
#
_entry.id   d0be82a560700bccfd92f3b9111d9c35
#
_cell.length_a   1.000
_cell.length_b   1.000
_cell.length_c   1.000
_cell.angle_alpha   90.00
_cell.angle_beta   90.00
_cell.angle_gamma   90.00
#
_symmetry.space_group_name_H-M   'P 1'
#
loop_
_entity.id
_entity.type
_entity.pdbx_description
1 polymer ?
#
loop_
_entity_poly.entity_id
_entity_poly.type
_entity_poly.pdbx_seq_one_letter_code
_entity_poly.pdbx_strand_id
1 'polypeptide(L)'
;MIKRGITGLLALTVLFISTGMPGAAADDRPVNPTHPGPVYATVTDKSGKLSLQTFGRPDGKDMVFRISGSVYANIEGNSLDPAMRHGQKIFNIEGYNIRRLYRVPDTNQLYQLSREIVFYTDPADPQRIVREWKNPIDGKTYPVIPINNDTVNFGPFPITSSFTGPPLQQLHDETVWTSDIPVRANFGTTLGEQFGLTGGVYAAQEMFDFSVDDREVAARTGYGVPVGAMKTKISWARTSPWTPFMCLPETDVRGQLTYHARSWSLDSYAEIEPWLRAEVEANHPLYKAAPSAPGPSENSWTSFYNKQLGKGATTWAGWCAANGRP
;
A
#
# COMPACT_ATOMS: atom_id res chain seq x y z
N MET A 1 -16.93 -45.13 -11.47
CA MET A 1 -16.32 -44.61 -10.20
C MET A 1 -15.09 -43.78 -10.57
N ILE A 2 -15.27 -42.47 -10.68
CA ILE A 2 -14.17 -41.52 -11.00
C ILE A 2 -13.87 -40.76 -9.73
N LYS A 3 -12.71 -41.07 -9.13
CA LYS A 3 -12.17 -40.29 -8.01
C LYS A 3 -11.65 -38.95 -8.55
N ARG A 4 -12.38 -37.87 -8.28
CA ARG A 4 -11.87 -36.50 -8.46
C ARG A 4 -10.97 -36.17 -7.26
N GLY A 5 -9.67 -36.08 -7.52
CA GLY A 5 -8.73 -35.50 -6.58
C GLY A 5 -8.98 -34.00 -6.49
N ILE A 6 -9.34 -33.54 -5.31
CA ILE A 6 -9.38 -32.10 -4.98
C ILE A 6 -7.95 -31.68 -4.69
N THR A 7 -7.32 -31.07 -5.69
CA THR A 7 -6.03 -30.38 -5.50
C THR A 7 -6.34 -29.06 -4.81
N GLY A 8 -5.95 -28.96 -3.54
CA GLY A 8 -6.18 -27.78 -2.74
C GLY A 8 -5.44 -26.57 -3.33
N LEU A 9 -6.21 -25.60 -3.75
CA LEU A 9 -5.74 -24.28 -4.11
C LEU A 9 -5.34 -23.58 -2.81
N LEU A 10 -4.04 -23.57 -2.48
CA LEU A 10 -3.49 -22.69 -1.45
C LEU A 10 -3.50 -21.26 -2.01
N ALA A 11 -4.63 -20.60 -1.90
CA ALA A 11 -4.67 -19.15 -2.00
C ALA A 11 -3.83 -18.61 -0.85
N LEU A 12 -2.77 -17.88 -1.16
CA LEU A 12 -1.93 -17.17 -0.18
C LEU A 12 -2.76 -16.02 0.40
N THR A 13 -3.67 -16.36 1.29
CA THR A 13 -4.45 -15.36 2.06
C THR A 13 -3.49 -14.81 3.12
N VAL A 14 -2.82 -13.72 2.82
CA VAL A 14 -2.03 -12.98 3.81
C VAL A 14 -2.99 -12.27 4.74
N LEU A 15 -3.32 -12.93 5.83
CA LEU A 15 -4.16 -12.36 6.89
C LEU A 15 -3.30 -11.37 7.69
N PHE A 16 -3.50 -10.07 7.51
CA PHE A 16 -2.93 -9.05 8.40
C PHE A 16 -3.63 -9.10 9.75
N ILE A 17 -3.15 -9.93 10.64
CA ILE A 17 -3.51 -9.86 12.06
C ILE A 17 -2.49 -8.94 12.72
N SER A 18 -2.81 -7.66 12.88
CA SER A 18 -2.04 -6.78 13.75
C SER A 18 -2.40 -7.12 15.20
N THR A 19 -1.67 -8.04 15.80
CA THR A 19 -1.66 -8.16 17.26
C THR A 19 -0.85 -6.96 17.77
N GLY A 20 -1.52 -6.03 18.43
CA GLY A 20 -0.87 -4.86 19.04
C GLY A 20 0.15 -5.30 20.07
N MET A 21 1.43 -5.20 19.74
CA MET A 21 2.51 -5.21 20.73
C MET A 21 2.94 -3.77 21.02
N PRO A 22 3.28 -3.44 22.27
CA PRO A 22 3.75 -2.11 22.63
C PRO A 22 5.04 -1.78 21.86
N GLY A 23 5.10 -0.56 21.31
CA GLY A 23 6.18 -0.10 20.46
C GLY A 23 7.56 -0.21 21.11
N ALA A 24 8.41 -1.03 20.53
CA ALA A 24 9.84 -0.88 20.70
C ALA A 24 10.31 0.32 19.87
N ALA A 25 11.03 1.24 20.50
CA ALA A 25 11.66 2.34 19.80
C ALA A 25 12.51 1.80 18.64
N ALA A 26 12.37 2.39 17.45
CA ALA A 26 13.14 2.01 16.29
C ALA A 26 14.63 2.20 16.60
N ASP A 27 15.39 1.12 16.48
CA ASP A 27 16.85 1.14 16.61
C ASP A 27 17.43 1.69 15.29
N ASP A 28 17.86 2.93 15.29
CA ASP A 28 18.44 3.65 14.14
C ASP A 28 19.85 3.16 13.73
N ARG A 29 20.31 2.02 14.25
CA ARG A 29 21.58 1.47 13.81
C ARG A 29 21.49 1.00 12.36
N PRO A 30 22.46 1.37 11.49
CA PRO A 30 22.48 0.89 10.11
C PRO A 30 22.72 -0.63 10.12
N VAL A 31 21.64 -1.40 9.99
CA VAL A 31 21.74 -2.82 9.74
C VAL A 31 22.28 -2.97 8.32
N ASN A 32 23.46 -3.55 8.21
CA ASN A 32 24.04 -3.88 6.90
C ASN A 32 23.06 -4.83 6.20
N PRO A 33 22.38 -4.42 5.11
CA PRO A 33 21.36 -5.24 4.51
C PRO A 33 22.01 -6.53 4.04
N THR A 34 21.65 -7.65 4.68
CA THR A 34 22.12 -8.95 4.27
C THR A 34 21.61 -9.19 2.86
N HIS A 35 22.52 -9.30 1.90
CA HIS A 35 22.22 -9.37 0.47
C HIS A 35 21.28 -10.58 0.19
N PRO A 36 20.09 -10.39 -0.38
CA PRO A 36 19.11 -11.45 -0.58
C PRO A 36 19.50 -12.44 -1.68
N GLY A 37 20.53 -12.14 -2.49
CA GLY A 37 20.92 -12.88 -3.67
C GLY A 37 21.05 -14.40 -3.48
N PRO A 38 21.71 -14.91 -2.43
CA PRO A 38 21.83 -16.37 -2.23
C PRO A 38 20.47 -17.04 -2.02
N VAL A 39 19.56 -16.42 -1.27
CA VAL A 39 18.21 -16.94 -1.02
C VAL A 39 17.35 -16.88 -2.28
N TYR A 40 17.46 -15.80 -3.03
CA TYR A 40 16.77 -15.63 -4.30
C TYR A 40 17.16 -16.69 -5.33
N ALA A 41 18.44 -17.06 -5.39
CA ALA A 41 18.95 -18.06 -6.33
C ALA A 41 18.40 -19.49 -6.05
N THR A 42 17.87 -19.77 -4.86
CA THR A 42 17.28 -21.07 -4.54
C THR A 42 15.92 -21.32 -5.21
N VAL A 43 15.19 -20.26 -5.59
CA VAL A 43 13.86 -20.38 -6.22
C VAL A 43 14.02 -20.86 -7.66
N THR A 44 13.36 -21.96 -8.00
CA THR A 44 13.38 -22.54 -9.36
C THR A 44 12.15 -22.20 -10.18
N ASP A 45 11.01 -22.00 -9.50
CA ASP A 45 9.74 -21.68 -10.15
C ASP A 45 9.74 -20.27 -10.77
N LYS A 46 9.24 -20.15 -12.02
CA LYS A 46 9.19 -18.90 -12.76
C LYS A 46 8.31 -17.86 -12.06
N SER A 47 7.11 -18.24 -11.60
CA SER A 47 6.19 -17.34 -10.95
C SER A 47 6.72 -16.87 -9.60
N GLY A 48 7.39 -17.75 -8.86
CA GLY A 48 8.09 -17.42 -7.62
C GLY A 48 9.21 -16.40 -7.84
N LYS A 49 10.04 -16.58 -8.86
CA LYS A 49 11.09 -15.62 -9.22
C LYS A 49 10.52 -14.23 -9.55
N LEU A 50 9.46 -14.17 -10.34
CA LEU A 50 8.82 -12.89 -10.69
C LEU A 50 8.17 -12.23 -9.48
N SER A 51 7.48 -13.00 -8.63
CA SER A 51 6.89 -12.48 -7.39
C SER A 51 7.93 -11.86 -6.47
N LEU A 52 9.06 -12.53 -6.25
CA LEU A 52 10.14 -11.98 -5.42
C LEU A 52 10.70 -10.67 -5.99
N GLN A 53 10.75 -10.52 -7.31
CA GLN A 53 11.25 -9.30 -7.96
C GLN A 53 10.24 -8.15 -7.89
N THR A 54 8.96 -8.42 -7.66
CA THR A 54 7.99 -7.36 -7.31
C THR A 54 8.10 -6.92 -5.86
N PHE A 55 8.62 -7.78 -4.98
CA PHE A 55 8.84 -7.43 -3.58
C PHE A 55 10.09 -6.57 -3.37
N GLY A 56 11.07 -6.64 -4.25
CA GLY A 56 12.28 -5.82 -4.19
C GLY A 56 13.38 -6.31 -5.12
N ARG A 57 14.44 -5.53 -5.20
CA ARG A 57 15.60 -5.83 -6.03
C ARG A 57 16.42 -7.00 -5.48
N PRO A 58 16.90 -7.90 -6.34
CA PRO A 58 17.75 -9.01 -5.91
C PRO A 58 19.07 -8.57 -5.27
N ASP A 59 19.56 -7.37 -5.57
CA ASP A 59 20.76 -6.79 -4.96
C ASP A 59 20.52 -6.14 -3.59
N GLY A 60 19.28 -6.20 -3.07
CA GLY A 60 18.92 -5.65 -1.76
C GLY A 60 18.86 -4.13 -1.67
N LYS A 61 19.06 -3.42 -2.78
CA LYS A 61 18.88 -1.97 -2.82
C LYS A 61 17.40 -1.59 -2.86
N ASP A 62 17.13 -0.34 -2.56
CA ASP A 62 15.79 0.20 -2.68
C ASP A 62 15.34 0.22 -4.14
N MET A 63 14.06 -0.05 -4.34
CA MET A 63 13.32 0.23 -5.55
C MET A 63 12.07 1.02 -5.21
N VAL A 64 11.49 1.66 -6.21
CA VAL A 64 10.28 2.45 -6.04
C VAL A 64 9.18 1.91 -6.94
N PHE A 65 7.99 1.81 -6.42
CA PHE A 65 6.76 1.76 -7.22
C PHE A 65 6.11 3.14 -7.17
N ARG A 66 6.22 3.88 -8.27
CA ARG A 66 5.55 5.16 -8.48
C ARG A 66 4.06 4.92 -8.64
N ILE A 67 3.22 5.71 -7.99
CA ILE A 67 1.77 5.57 -7.97
C ILE A 67 1.15 6.86 -8.50
N SER A 68 0.24 6.75 -9.46
CA SER A 68 -0.54 7.87 -10.00
C SER A 68 -1.96 7.39 -10.32
N GLY A 69 -2.97 8.13 -9.89
CA GLY A 69 -4.35 7.69 -10.07
C GLY A 69 -5.41 8.67 -9.62
N SER A 70 -6.60 8.16 -9.38
CA SER A 70 -7.78 8.93 -9.02
C SER A 70 -8.55 8.27 -7.88
N VAL A 71 -9.27 9.09 -7.12
CA VAL A 71 -10.17 8.67 -6.04
C VAL A 71 -11.57 9.14 -6.36
N TYR A 72 -12.50 8.21 -6.26
CA TYR A 72 -13.91 8.42 -6.54
C TYR A 72 -14.75 8.18 -5.28
N ALA A 73 -15.76 9.02 -5.10
CA ALA A 73 -16.78 8.82 -4.08
C ALA A 73 -17.90 7.93 -4.64
N ASN A 74 -18.12 6.78 -4.02
CA ASN A 74 -19.27 5.92 -4.30
C ASN A 74 -20.25 6.04 -3.15
N ILE A 75 -21.29 6.83 -3.33
CA ILE A 75 -22.29 7.12 -2.32
C ILE A 75 -23.51 6.25 -2.54
N GLU A 76 -24.00 5.63 -1.48
CA GLU A 76 -25.25 4.88 -1.50
C GLU A 76 -26.44 5.83 -1.31
N GLY A 77 -27.43 5.71 -2.17
CA GLY A 77 -28.67 6.51 -2.11
C GLY A 77 -28.53 7.91 -2.73
N ASN A 78 -29.48 8.78 -2.41
CA ASN A 78 -29.49 10.15 -2.86
C ASN A 78 -28.55 10.99 -2.00
N SER A 79 -27.40 11.38 -2.55
CA SER A 79 -26.55 12.37 -1.91
C SER A 79 -27.28 13.68 -1.76
N LEU A 80 -27.29 14.24 -0.57
CA LEU A 80 -27.86 15.56 -0.29
C LEU A 80 -26.99 16.69 -0.88
N ASP A 81 -25.71 16.39 -1.17
CA ASP A 81 -24.78 17.37 -1.73
C ASP A 81 -24.41 17.03 -3.18
N PRO A 82 -24.65 17.97 -4.13
CA PRO A 82 -24.22 17.79 -5.52
C PRO A 82 -22.71 17.60 -5.70
N ALA A 83 -21.88 18.02 -4.72
CA ALA A 83 -20.43 17.85 -4.75
C ALA A 83 -19.98 16.41 -4.47
N MET A 84 -20.86 15.55 -3.92
CA MET A 84 -20.58 14.16 -3.61
C MET A 84 -21.52 13.21 -4.35
N ARG A 85 -21.54 13.30 -5.67
CA ARG A 85 -22.32 12.37 -6.49
C ARG A 85 -21.64 11.01 -6.57
N HIS A 86 -22.44 9.96 -6.71
CA HIS A 86 -21.94 8.62 -6.97
C HIS A 86 -21.00 8.61 -8.18
N GLY A 87 -19.82 8.00 -8.02
CA GLY A 87 -18.79 7.91 -9.07
C GLY A 87 -18.07 9.24 -9.37
N GLN A 88 -18.24 10.26 -8.54
CA GLN A 88 -17.53 11.53 -8.72
C GLN A 88 -16.05 11.39 -8.35
N LYS A 89 -15.18 11.83 -9.25
CA LYS A 89 -13.76 11.99 -8.93
C LYS A 89 -13.59 13.17 -7.97
N ILE A 90 -13.06 12.88 -6.78
CA ILE A 90 -12.87 13.88 -5.72
C ILE A 90 -11.41 14.27 -5.54
N PHE A 91 -10.47 13.37 -5.86
CA PHE A 91 -9.03 13.64 -5.84
C PHE A 91 -8.33 12.90 -7.00
N ASN A 92 -7.16 13.39 -7.38
CA ASN A 92 -6.10 12.52 -7.86
C ASN A 92 -5.27 12.04 -6.67
N ILE A 93 -4.45 11.03 -6.91
CA ILE A 93 -3.40 10.58 -5.98
C ILE A 93 -2.07 10.48 -6.69
N GLU A 94 -1.03 10.98 -6.02
CA GLU A 94 0.33 10.99 -6.54
C GLU A 94 1.30 10.63 -5.41
N GLY A 95 2.12 9.61 -5.63
CA GLY A 95 3.04 9.15 -4.60
C GLY A 95 3.81 7.93 -5.02
N TYR A 96 4.30 7.20 -4.04
CA TYR A 96 5.05 5.97 -4.29
C TYR A 96 5.11 5.08 -3.05
N ASN A 97 5.47 3.83 -3.30
CA ASN A 97 5.92 2.88 -2.31
C ASN A 97 7.41 2.60 -2.55
N ILE A 98 8.28 2.90 -1.57
CA ILE A 98 9.70 2.57 -1.62
C ILE A 98 9.97 1.32 -0.82
N ARG A 99 10.67 0.36 -1.40
CA ARG A 99 10.81 -0.98 -0.83
C ARG A 99 12.16 -1.62 -1.07
N ARG A 100 12.48 -2.60 -0.23
CA ARG A 100 13.64 -3.50 -0.40
C ARG A 100 13.32 -4.90 0.08
N LEU A 101 14.10 -5.87 -0.39
CA LEU A 101 14.17 -7.18 0.23
C LEU A 101 15.13 -7.15 1.42
N TYR A 102 14.70 -7.73 2.52
CA TYR A 102 15.49 -7.88 3.73
C TYR A 102 15.56 -9.37 4.09
N ARG A 103 16.77 -9.90 4.12
CA ARG A 103 16.99 -11.28 4.57
C ARG A 103 17.09 -11.33 6.08
N VAL A 104 16.31 -12.20 6.71
CA VAL A 104 16.48 -12.49 8.16
C VAL A 104 17.82 -13.19 8.34
N PRO A 105 18.73 -12.66 9.20
CA PRO A 105 20.04 -13.27 9.45
C PRO A 105 19.92 -14.76 9.77
N ASP A 106 20.87 -15.55 9.26
CA ASP A 106 21.01 -17.00 9.50
C ASP A 106 19.81 -17.87 9.10
N THR A 107 18.92 -17.32 8.27
CA THR A 107 17.75 -18.04 7.76
C THR A 107 17.61 -17.91 6.25
N ASN A 108 16.67 -18.69 5.68
CA ASN A 108 16.20 -18.52 4.29
C ASN A 108 14.87 -17.76 4.24
N GLN A 109 14.65 -16.83 5.17
CA GLN A 109 13.46 -16.01 5.20
C GLN A 109 13.73 -14.62 4.66
N LEU A 110 12.77 -14.09 3.88
CA LEU A 110 12.80 -12.74 3.37
C LEU A 110 11.58 -11.95 3.85
N TYR A 111 11.81 -10.67 4.13
CA TYR A 111 10.76 -9.66 4.18
C TYR A 111 10.84 -8.78 2.93
N GLN A 112 9.70 -8.34 2.44
CA GLN A 112 9.60 -7.05 1.78
C GLN A 112 9.42 -6.01 2.87
N LEU A 113 10.33 -5.06 2.96
CA LEU A 113 10.20 -3.89 3.81
C LEU A 113 9.85 -2.69 2.93
N SER A 114 8.84 -1.92 3.33
CA SER A 114 8.48 -0.73 2.54
C SER A 114 7.93 0.40 3.39
N ARG A 115 8.01 1.61 2.82
CA ARG A 115 7.28 2.82 3.22
C ARG A 115 6.44 3.30 2.06
N GLU A 116 5.31 3.86 2.38
CA GLU A 116 4.39 4.40 1.38
C GLU A 116 4.02 5.83 1.71
N ILE A 117 4.20 6.72 0.73
CA ILE A 117 3.73 8.10 0.79
C ILE A 117 2.92 8.41 -0.46
N VAL A 118 1.65 8.77 -0.30
CA VAL A 118 0.77 9.15 -1.41
C VAL A 118 -0.03 10.38 -1.00
N PHE A 119 0.08 11.41 -1.80
CA PHE A 119 -0.64 12.67 -1.62
C PHE A 119 -1.96 12.66 -2.37
N TYR A 120 -2.97 13.27 -1.78
CA TYR A 120 -4.19 13.65 -2.47
C TYR A 120 -3.92 14.94 -3.22
N THR A 121 -4.18 14.94 -4.52
CA THR A 121 -3.95 16.09 -5.39
C THR A 121 -5.24 16.52 -6.09
N ASP A 122 -5.22 17.71 -6.63
CA ASP A 122 -6.40 18.31 -7.24
C ASP A 122 -6.92 17.49 -8.42
N PRO A 123 -8.23 17.29 -8.56
CA PRO A 123 -8.80 16.52 -9.66
C PRO A 123 -8.46 17.06 -11.06
N ALA A 124 -8.18 18.36 -11.19
CA ALA A 124 -7.84 19.03 -12.44
C ALA A 124 -6.32 19.21 -12.63
N ASP A 125 -5.54 19.16 -11.52
CA ASP A 125 -4.08 19.36 -11.55
C ASP A 125 -3.38 18.35 -10.63
N PRO A 126 -2.83 17.26 -11.18
CA PRO A 126 -2.20 16.22 -10.39
C PRO A 126 -0.91 16.64 -9.68
N GLN A 127 -0.33 17.80 -9.97
CA GLN A 127 0.84 18.32 -9.25
C GLN A 127 0.45 19.23 -8.08
N ARG A 128 -0.79 19.66 -7.99
CA ARG A 128 -1.28 20.51 -6.91
C ARG A 128 -1.78 19.67 -5.73
N ILE A 129 -0.97 19.57 -4.69
CA ILE A 129 -1.34 18.86 -3.46
C ILE A 129 -2.49 19.58 -2.77
N VAL A 130 -3.55 18.84 -2.46
CA VAL A 130 -4.70 19.33 -1.70
C VAL A 130 -4.36 19.25 -0.22
N ARG A 131 -4.37 20.41 0.45
CA ARG A 131 -4.06 20.51 1.88
C ARG A 131 -5.31 20.56 2.75
N GLU A 132 -6.44 20.86 2.15
CA GLU A 132 -7.70 21.11 2.83
C GLU A 132 -8.85 20.42 2.11
N TRP A 133 -9.73 19.80 2.88
CA TRP A 133 -10.95 19.14 2.44
C TRP A 133 -12.15 19.87 3.02
N LYS A 134 -13.05 20.35 2.16
CA LYS A 134 -14.34 20.91 2.58
C LYS A 134 -15.35 19.76 2.69
N ASN A 135 -15.77 19.46 3.92
CA ASN A 135 -16.77 18.44 4.19
C ASN A 135 -18.16 18.93 3.73
N PRO A 136 -18.83 18.21 2.82
CA PRO A 136 -20.11 18.66 2.29
C PRO A 136 -21.28 18.50 3.27
N ILE A 137 -21.10 17.80 4.37
CA ILE A 137 -22.16 17.54 5.34
C ILE A 137 -22.25 18.66 6.39
N ASP A 138 -21.12 19.02 6.99
CA ASP A 138 -21.07 20.05 8.04
C ASP A 138 -20.54 21.41 7.54
N GLY A 139 -20.13 21.47 6.29
CA GLY A 139 -19.60 22.66 5.64
C GLY A 139 -18.22 23.13 6.12
N LYS A 140 -17.61 22.40 7.06
CA LYS A 140 -16.30 22.73 7.62
C LYS A 140 -15.16 22.28 6.73
N THR A 141 -14.02 22.90 6.93
CA THR A 141 -12.77 22.59 6.24
C THR A 141 -11.83 21.84 7.18
N TYR A 142 -11.31 20.71 6.74
CA TYR A 142 -10.39 19.85 7.47
C TYR A 142 -9.05 19.72 6.78
N PRO A 143 -7.94 19.52 7.50
CA PRO A 143 -6.65 19.23 6.88
C PRO A 143 -6.69 17.87 6.20
N VAL A 144 -6.16 17.79 4.99
CA VAL A 144 -5.97 16.52 4.27
C VAL A 144 -4.71 15.85 4.77
N ILE A 145 -4.85 14.61 5.19
CA ILE A 145 -3.74 13.78 5.67
C ILE A 145 -3.34 12.82 4.55
N PRO A 146 -2.08 12.86 4.08
CA PRO A 146 -1.61 11.93 3.06
C PRO A 146 -1.61 10.50 3.57
N ILE A 147 -1.62 9.52 2.67
CA ILE A 147 -1.27 8.15 2.99
C ILE A 147 0.23 8.16 3.30
N ASN A 148 0.62 7.85 4.54
CA ASN A 148 2.01 7.94 5.01
C ASN A 148 2.36 6.75 5.91
N ASN A 149 2.19 5.54 5.36
CA ASN A 149 2.42 4.30 6.07
C ASN A 149 3.92 4.03 6.29
N ASP A 150 4.30 3.76 7.55
CA ASP A 150 5.64 3.40 7.98
C ASP A 150 5.55 2.45 9.19
N THR A 151 5.76 1.22 9.00
CA THR A 151 6.19 0.43 7.84
C THR A 151 5.03 -0.26 7.15
N VAL A 152 5.24 -0.74 5.90
CA VAL A 152 4.36 -1.71 5.23
C VAL A 152 5.22 -2.92 4.89
N ASN A 153 5.09 -3.99 5.68
CA ASN A 153 5.95 -5.16 5.54
C ASN A 153 5.14 -6.37 5.09
N PHE A 154 5.75 -7.16 4.21
CA PHE A 154 5.29 -8.50 3.87
C PHE A 154 6.33 -9.51 4.31
N GLY A 155 5.88 -10.62 4.88
CA GLY A 155 6.74 -11.68 5.35
C GLY A 155 6.71 -11.88 6.87
N PRO A 156 7.64 -12.68 7.42
CA PRO A 156 8.73 -13.35 6.68
C PRO A 156 8.23 -14.48 5.77
N PHE A 157 8.74 -14.54 4.54
CA PHE A 157 8.48 -15.63 3.62
C PHE A 157 9.61 -16.66 3.73
N PRO A 158 9.31 -17.94 3.98
CA PRO A 158 10.30 -18.99 3.83
C PRO A 158 10.60 -19.19 2.34
N ILE A 159 11.82 -18.91 1.92
CA ILE A 159 12.24 -19.06 0.53
C ILE A 159 12.90 -20.40 0.33
N THR A 160 12.23 -21.29 -0.37
CA THR A 160 12.69 -22.63 -0.73
C THR A 160 12.69 -22.80 -2.26
N SER A 161 13.23 -23.89 -2.74
CA SER A 161 13.18 -24.24 -4.17
C SER A 161 11.75 -24.39 -4.70
N SER A 162 10.78 -24.69 -3.81
CA SER A 162 9.36 -24.83 -4.13
C SER A 162 8.56 -23.55 -3.89
N PHE A 163 9.21 -22.42 -3.60
CA PHE A 163 8.48 -21.13 -3.49
C PHE A 163 7.87 -20.79 -4.84
N THR A 164 6.57 -20.62 -4.87
CA THR A 164 5.77 -20.28 -6.06
C THR A 164 5.07 -18.95 -5.87
N GLY A 165 4.84 -18.23 -6.97
CA GLY A 165 4.00 -17.05 -7.01
C GLY A 165 2.58 -17.38 -7.50
N PRO A 166 1.77 -16.36 -7.77
CA PRO A 166 0.46 -16.53 -8.40
C PRO A 166 0.58 -17.12 -9.80
N PRO A 167 -0.48 -17.73 -10.32
CA PRO A 167 -0.50 -18.25 -11.69
C PRO A 167 -0.20 -17.14 -12.70
N LEU A 168 0.69 -17.43 -13.63
CA LEU A 168 1.03 -16.53 -14.72
C LEU A 168 0.13 -16.78 -15.92
N GLN A 169 -0.28 -15.73 -16.57
CA GLN A 169 -1.01 -15.75 -17.83
C GLN A 169 -0.20 -15.04 -18.92
N GLN A 170 -0.35 -15.48 -20.15
CA GLN A 170 0.23 -14.81 -21.30
C GLN A 170 -0.82 -13.95 -21.98
N LEU A 171 -0.53 -12.66 -22.13
CA LEU A 171 -1.39 -11.71 -22.83
C LEU A 171 -0.55 -10.97 -23.88
N HIS A 172 -0.64 -11.39 -25.15
CA HIS A 172 0.21 -10.90 -26.23
C HIS A 172 1.71 -11.08 -25.93
N ASP A 173 2.43 -9.99 -25.76
CA ASP A 173 3.87 -9.92 -25.47
C ASP A 173 4.16 -9.56 -24.00
N GLU A 174 3.15 -9.68 -23.14
CA GLU A 174 3.27 -9.45 -21.70
C GLU A 174 2.90 -10.71 -20.91
N THR A 175 3.68 -10.99 -19.87
CA THR A 175 3.33 -11.93 -18.82
C THR A 175 2.57 -11.17 -17.72
N VAL A 176 1.36 -11.63 -17.37
CA VAL A 176 0.47 -10.97 -16.41
C VAL A 176 0.10 -11.91 -15.26
N TRP A 177 -0.17 -11.34 -14.09
CA TRP A 177 -0.73 -12.04 -12.93
C TRP A 177 -1.49 -11.08 -12.05
N THR A 178 -2.39 -11.62 -11.24
CA THR A 178 -3.23 -10.86 -10.32
C THR A 178 -2.88 -11.17 -8.87
N SER A 179 -3.14 -10.22 -7.97
CA SER A 179 -3.06 -10.42 -6.54
C SER A 179 -4.10 -9.57 -5.85
N ASP A 180 -4.98 -10.22 -5.10
CA ASP A 180 -6.02 -9.55 -4.32
C ASP A 180 -5.64 -9.59 -2.84
N ILE A 181 -5.69 -8.44 -2.20
CA ILE A 181 -5.30 -8.29 -0.80
C ILE A 181 -6.49 -7.76 0.01
N PRO A 182 -7.13 -8.59 0.83
CA PRO A 182 -8.08 -8.10 1.82
C PRO A 182 -7.29 -7.41 2.97
N VAL A 183 -7.48 -6.11 3.11
CA VAL A 183 -6.90 -5.32 4.20
C VAL A 183 -7.92 -5.21 5.32
N ARG A 184 -7.56 -5.67 6.51
CA ARG A 184 -8.43 -5.58 7.68
C ARG A 184 -7.64 -5.08 8.88
N ALA A 185 -8.25 -4.17 9.64
CA ALA A 185 -7.76 -3.77 10.95
C ALA A 185 -8.94 -3.76 11.92
N ASN A 186 -8.78 -4.46 13.05
CA ASN A 186 -9.78 -4.48 14.11
C ASN A 186 -9.37 -3.47 15.18
N PHE A 187 -10.16 -2.40 15.31
CA PHE A 187 -9.96 -1.37 16.33
C PHE A 187 -10.75 -1.67 17.62
N GLY A 188 -11.48 -2.80 17.67
CA GLY A 188 -12.47 -3.06 18.73
C GLY A 188 -13.72 -2.18 18.56
N THR A 189 -14.81 -2.55 19.22
CA THR A 189 -16.10 -1.85 19.09
C THR A 189 -16.00 -0.38 19.47
N THR A 190 -15.43 -0.08 20.63
CA THR A 190 -15.32 1.29 21.14
C THR A 190 -14.52 2.22 20.22
N LEU A 191 -13.37 1.76 19.72
CA LEU A 191 -12.51 2.58 18.87
C LEU A 191 -13.04 2.65 17.44
N GLY A 192 -13.61 1.56 16.94
CA GLY A 192 -14.22 1.52 15.62
C GLY A 192 -15.47 2.39 15.53
N GLU A 193 -16.29 2.40 16.58
CA GLU A 193 -17.42 3.34 16.69
C GLU A 193 -16.95 4.80 16.71
N GLN A 194 -15.80 5.07 17.34
CA GLN A 194 -15.18 6.41 17.30
C GLN A 194 -14.75 6.85 15.89
N PHE A 195 -14.41 5.91 15.03
CA PHE A 195 -14.15 6.16 13.61
C PHE A 195 -15.41 6.12 12.74
N GLY A 196 -16.59 5.87 13.31
CA GLY A 196 -17.82 5.65 12.57
C GLY A 196 -17.80 4.35 11.73
N LEU A 197 -16.99 3.38 12.12
CA LEU A 197 -16.92 2.07 11.46
C LEU A 197 -17.88 1.09 12.10
N THR A 198 -18.76 0.51 11.30
CA THR A 198 -19.71 -0.50 11.75
C THR A 198 -18.96 -1.72 12.31
N GLY A 199 -19.25 -2.07 13.57
CA GLY A 199 -18.61 -3.20 14.26
C GLY A 199 -17.12 -3.03 14.56
N GLY A 200 -16.57 -1.83 14.41
CA GLY A 200 -15.18 -1.51 14.76
C GLY A 200 -14.12 -2.09 13.85
N VAL A 201 -14.51 -2.56 12.68
CA VAL A 201 -13.60 -3.18 11.73
C VAL A 201 -13.41 -2.29 10.50
N TYR A 202 -12.19 -1.82 10.31
CA TYR A 202 -11.79 -1.31 9.01
C TYR A 202 -11.59 -2.48 8.04
N ALA A 203 -12.23 -2.42 6.89
CA ALA A 203 -12.04 -3.39 5.83
C ALA A 203 -11.90 -2.69 4.48
N ALA A 204 -10.87 -3.04 3.74
CA ALA A 204 -10.66 -2.59 2.37
C ALA A 204 -10.27 -3.78 1.51
N GLN A 205 -10.53 -3.68 0.21
CA GLN A 205 -10.10 -4.66 -0.78
C GLN A 205 -9.16 -3.97 -1.75
N GLU A 206 -7.96 -4.53 -1.91
CA GLU A 206 -7.00 -4.10 -2.93
C GLU A 206 -6.87 -5.16 -4.00
N MET A 207 -6.90 -4.74 -5.26
CA MET A 207 -6.80 -5.59 -6.45
C MET A 207 -5.63 -5.08 -7.29
N PHE A 208 -4.72 -5.97 -7.62
CA PHE A 208 -3.51 -5.66 -8.38
C PHE A 208 -3.43 -6.54 -9.63
N ASP A 209 -3.33 -5.91 -10.79
CA ASP A 209 -2.97 -6.57 -12.04
C ASP A 209 -1.53 -6.17 -12.41
N PHE A 210 -0.65 -7.13 -12.38
CA PHE A 210 0.75 -6.95 -12.73
C PHE A 210 0.97 -7.33 -14.18
N SER A 211 1.80 -6.56 -14.90
CA SER A 211 2.26 -6.91 -16.22
C SER A 211 3.75 -6.61 -16.40
N VAL A 212 4.43 -7.50 -17.12
CA VAL A 212 5.86 -7.41 -17.44
C VAL A 212 6.07 -7.86 -18.88
N ASP A 213 6.84 -7.10 -19.67
CA ASP A 213 7.22 -7.46 -21.02
C ASP A 213 7.95 -8.81 -21.05
N ASP A 214 7.65 -9.68 -22.00
CA ASP A 214 8.21 -11.03 -22.07
C ASP A 214 9.73 -11.07 -22.22
N ARG A 215 10.33 -10.05 -22.83
CA ARG A 215 11.79 -9.93 -22.91
C ARG A 215 12.40 -9.65 -21.54
N GLU A 216 11.75 -8.81 -20.74
CA GLU A 216 12.14 -8.59 -19.36
C GLU A 216 11.98 -9.86 -18.53
N VAL A 217 10.88 -10.58 -18.70
CA VAL A 217 10.64 -11.89 -18.03
C VAL A 217 11.74 -12.89 -18.38
N ALA A 218 12.10 -13.02 -19.65
CA ALA A 218 13.15 -13.93 -20.09
C ALA A 218 14.52 -13.56 -19.48
N ALA A 219 14.86 -12.26 -19.43
CA ALA A 219 16.07 -11.78 -18.79
C ALA A 219 16.09 -12.05 -17.28
N ARG A 220 14.94 -11.97 -16.60
CA ARG A 220 14.81 -12.08 -15.13
C ARG A 220 14.69 -13.51 -14.63
N THR A 221 14.33 -14.45 -15.47
CA THR A 221 14.15 -15.88 -15.09
C THR A 221 15.26 -16.79 -15.61
N GLY A 222 16.15 -16.28 -16.45
CA GLY A 222 17.31 -16.97 -16.99
C GLY A 222 18.47 -17.11 -16.00
N TYR A 223 19.63 -17.52 -16.51
CA TYR A 223 20.88 -17.54 -15.76
C TYR A 223 21.41 -16.09 -15.62
N GLY A 224 21.65 -15.68 -14.38
CA GLY A 224 22.15 -14.33 -14.09
C GLY A 224 21.05 -13.27 -14.12
N VAL A 225 20.42 -13.05 -12.97
CA VAL A 225 19.37 -12.05 -12.82
C VAL A 225 19.96 -10.64 -12.99
N PRO A 226 19.41 -9.80 -13.88
CA PRO A 226 19.88 -8.44 -14.04
C PRO A 226 19.86 -7.63 -12.76
N VAL A 227 20.81 -6.73 -12.59
CA VAL A 227 20.83 -5.74 -11.53
C VAL A 227 19.75 -4.70 -11.80
N GLY A 228 19.09 -4.21 -10.77
CA GLY A 228 18.04 -3.21 -10.88
C GLY A 228 16.63 -3.77 -10.64
N ALA A 229 15.65 -2.88 -10.66
CA ALA A 229 14.24 -3.23 -10.52
C ALA A 229 13.72 -3.92 -11.80
N MET A 230 12.93 -4.97 -11.64
CA MET A 230 12.15 -5.52 -12.74
C MET A 230 11.17 -4.46 -13.25
N LYS A 231 11.11 -4.24 -14.55
CA LYS A 231 10.23 -3.23 -15.16
C LYS A 231 8.79 -3.74 -15.16
N THR A 232 8.13 -3.51 -14.05
CA THR A 232 6.75 -3.94 -13.78
C THR A 232 5.79 -2.78 -13.91
N LYS A 233 4.67 -3.02 -14.58
CA LYS A 233 3.49 -2.13 -14.57
C LYS A 233 2.42 -2.78 -13.70
N ILE A 234 1.67 -1.96 -12.97
CA ILE A 234 0.60 -2.41 -12.09
C ILE A 234 -0.64 -1.56 -12.37
N SER A 235 -1.78 -2.19 -12.60
CA SER A 235 -3.09 -1.58 -12.40
C SER A 235 -3.53 -1.89 -10.97
N TRP A 236 -3.90 -0.87 -10.22
CA TRP A 236 -4.34 -1.01 -8.84
C TRP A 236 -5.71 -0.39 -8.65
N ALA A 237 -6.60 -1.17 -8.08
CA ALA A 237 -7.88 -0.69 -7.61
C ALA A 237 -8.04 -1.00 -6.11
N ARG A 238 -8.72 -0.10 -5.39
CA ARG A 238 -9.02 -0.29 -3.98
C ARG A 238 -10.40 0.24 -3.67
N THR A 239 -11.16 -0.51 -2.89
CA THR A 239 -12.35 -0.01 -2.22
C THR A 239 -12.11 0.07 -0.73
N SER A 240 -12.55 1.14 -0.08
CA SER A 240 -12.36 1.35 1.35
C SER A 240 -13.44 2.28 1.93
N PRO A 241 -13.68 2.26 3.23
CA PRO A 241 -14.42 3.32 3.91
C PRO A 241 -13.83 4.70 3.64
N TRP A 242 -14.58 5.76 3.95
CA TRP A 242 -14.10 7.13 3.92
C TRP A 242 -12.79 7.27 4.71
N THR A 243 -11.84 8.05 4.21
CA THR A 243 -10.61 8.28 4.97
C THR A 243 -10.89 9.11 6.23
N PRO A 244 -10.19 8.87 7.34
CA PRO A 244 -10.51 9.50 8.63
C PRO A 244 -10.51 11.02 8.60
N PHE A 245 -9.63 11.65 7.84
CA PHE A 245 -9.54 13.11 7.78
C PHE A 245 -10.77 13.77 7.12
N MET A 246 -11.57 13.00 6.38
CA MET A 246 -12.79 13.54 5.75
C MET A 246 -13.89 13.84 6.76
N CYS A 247 -13.78 13.30 7.97
CA CYS A 247 -14.79 13.47 9.03
C CYS A 247 -16.21 13.12 8.58
N LEU A 248 -16.32 12.05 7.80
CA LEU A 248 -17.58 11.49 7.32
C LEU A 248 -17.83 10.16 8.04
N PRO A 249 -18.70 10.12 9.08
CA PRO A 249 -19.06 8.88 9.72
C PRO A 249 -19.87 8.00 8.76
N GLU A 250 -19.58 6.70 8.72
CA GLU A 250 -20.28 5.73 7.88
C GLU A 250 -21.78 5.69 8.14
N THR A 251 -22.17 6.00 9.38
CA THR A 251 -23.58 6.07 9.79
C THR A 251 -24.35 7.20 9.14
N ASP A 252 -23.68 8.30 8.83
CA ASP A 252 -24.30 9.51 8.28
C ASP A 252 -24.22 9.58 6.77
N VAL A 253 -23.12 9.06 6.21
CA VAL A 253 -22.90 9.02 4.76
C VAL A 253 -22.54 7.59 4.35
N ARG A 254 -23.54 6.85 3.90
CA ARG A 254 -23.31 5.51 3.38
C ARG A 254 -22.56 5.58 2.07
N GLY A 255 -21.50 4.84 1.99
CA GLY A 255 -20.68 4.77 0.79
C GLY A 255 -19.24 4.41 1.08
N GLN A 256 -18.44 4.50 0.05
CA GLN A 256 -17.03 4.13 0.10
C GLN A 256 -16.21 4.91 -0.92
N LEU A 257 -14.92 4.93 -0.71
CA LEU A 257 -13.96 5.40 -1.71
C LEU A 257 -13.58 4.26 -2.64
N THR A 258 -13.47 4.56 -3.93
CA THR A 258 -12.78 3.73 -4.91
C THR A 258 -11.55 4.47 -5.39
N TYR A 259 -10.40 3.83 -5.22
CA TYR A 259 -9.13 4.24 -5.80
C TYR A 259 -8.91 3.45 -7.09
N HIS A 260 -8.46 4.14 -8.12
CA HIS A 260 -8.01 3.51 -9.35
C HIS A 260 -6.71 4.17 -9.81
N ALA A 261 -5.64 3.41 -9.81
CA ALA A 261 -4.31 3.94 -10.07
C ALA A 261 -3.49 3.00 -10.95
N ARG A 262 -2.47 3.58 -11.55
CA ARG A 262 -1.36 2.87 -12.17
C ARG A 262 -0.13 3.02 -11.32
N SER A 263 0.69 1.98 -11.31
CA SER A 263 1.98 2.01 -10.67
C SER A 263 3.03 1.39 -11.60
N TRP A 264 4.26 1.88 -11.51
CA TRP A 264 5.38 1.35 -12.28
C TRP A 264 6.66 1.40 -11.47
N SER A 265 7.55 0.43 -11.73
CA SER A 265 8.80 0.33 -11.02
C SER A 265 9.85 1.32 -11.53
N LEU A 266 10.58 1.92 -10.59
CA LEU A 266 11.77 2.73 -10.79
C LEU A 266 12.95 2.10 -10.06
N ASP A 267 14.16 2.32 -10.54
CA ASP A 267 15.36 1.74 -9.93
C ASP A 267 15.77 2.44 -8.62
N SER A 268 15.33 3.69 -8.42
CA SER A 268 15.71 4.47 -7.26
C SER A 268 14.77 5.64 -6.99
N TYR A 269 14.88 6.20 -5.78
CA TYR A 269 14.21 7.44 -5.38
C TYR A 269 14.57 8.64 -6.30
N ALA A 270 15.78 8.66 -6.86
CA ALA A 270 16.24 9.76 -7.71
C ALA A 270 15.45 9.90 -9.03
N GLU A 271 14.75 8.83 -9.46
CA GLU A 271 13.95 8.84 -10.69
C GLU A 271 12.53 9.39 -10.48
N ILE A 272 12.12 9.66 -9.24
CA ILE A 272 10.84 10.31 -8.94
C ILE A 272 10.89 11.75 -9.45
N GLU A 273 9.75 12.27 -9.90
CA GLU A 273 9.62 13.63 -10.44
C GLU A 273 10.10 14.69 -9.43
N PRO A 274 10.78 15.75 -9.90
CA PRO A 274 11.38 16.76 -9.01
C PRO A 274 10.41 17.42 -8.02
N TRP A 275 9.17 17.71 -8.45
CA TRP A 275 8.16 18.33 -7.61
C TRP A 275 7.77 17.43 -6.42
N LEU A 276 7.59 16.12 -6.68
CA LEU A 276 7.20 15.15 -5.66
C LEU A 276 8.36 14.90 -4.68
N ARG A 277 9.61 14.81 -5.20
CA ARG A 277 10.80 14.73 -4.34
C ARG A 277 10.95 15.95 -3.45
N ALA A 278 10.75 17.16 -3.99
CA ALA A 278 10.85 18.40 -3.23
C ALA A 278 9.87 18.42 -2.04
N GLU A 279 8.63 17.98 -2.27
CA GLU A 279 7.63 17.85 -1.20
C GLU A 279 8.09 16.86 -0.12
N VAL A 280 8.54 15.68 -0.55
CA VAL A 280 8.98 14.63 0.38
C VAL A 280 10.22 15.07 1.16
N GLU A 281 11.19 15.68 0.51
CA GLU A 281 12.43 16.14 1.14
C GLU A 281 12.19 17.25 2.19
N ALA A 282 11.22 18.12 1.91
CA ALA A 282 10.86 19.21 2.81
C ALA A 282 10.02 18.75 4.01
N ASN A 283 9.03 17.88 3.76
CA ASN A 283 7.96 17.61 4.74
C ASN A 283 7.90 16.17 5.23
N HIS A 284 8.52 15.22 4.51
CA HIS A 284 8.41 13.78 4.77
C HIS A 284 9.74 13.04 4.56
N PRO A 285 10.89 13.52 5.08
CA PRO A 285 12.22 13.02 4.72
C PRO A 285 12.44 11.52 5.01
N LEU A 286 11.67 10.94 5.93
CA LEU A 286 11.73 9.52 6.27
C LEU A 286 11.41 8.62 5.06
N TYR A 287 10.58 9.10 4.13
CA TYR A 287 10.11 8.33 2.97
C TYR A 287 11.09 8.30 1.79
N LYS A 288 12.29 8.87 1.96
CA LYS A 288 13.36 8.80 0.95
C LYS A 288 14.00 7.42 0.81
N ALA A 289 13.81 6.54 1.78
CA ALA A 289 14.38 5.20 1.82
C ALA A 289 13.40 4.19 2.41
N ALA A 290 13.53 2.92 2.01
CA ALA A 290 12.83 1.82 2.66
C ALA A 290 13.32 1.62 4.10
N PRO A 291 12.52 0.97 4.98
CA PRO A 291 12.96 0.63 6.33
C PRO A 291 14.22 -0.23 6.33
N SER A 292 15.06 -0.08 7.34
CA SER A 292 16.27 -0.91 7.53
C SER A 292 16.01 -2.23 8.25
N ALA A 293 14.87 -2.33 8.96
CA ALA A 293 14.47 -3.51 9.71
C ALA A 293 12.94 -3.69 9.71
N PRO A 294 12.43 -4.90 9.94
CA PRO A 294 11.00 -5.12 10.14
C PRO A 294 10.46 -4.32 11.32
N GLY A 295 9.27 -3.78 11.18
CA GLY A 295 8.51 -3.08 12.21
C GLY A 295 7.01 -3.42 12.12
N PRO A 296 6.17 -2.86 13.00
CA PRO A 296 4.72 -3.00 12.89
C PRO A 296 4.22 -2.46 11.55
N SER A 297 3.42 -3.27 10.83
CA SER A 297 2.83 -2.79 9.57
C SER A 297 1.68 -1.84 9.83
N GLU A 298 1.66 -0.75 9.09
CA GLU A 298 0.58 0.24 9.07
C GLU A 298 -0.26 0.11 7.80
N ASN A 299 -1.50 0.52 7.90
CA ASN A 299 -2.36 0.94 6.80
C ASN A 299 -2.78 2.40 7.04
N SER A 300 -3.49 3.01 6.10
CA SER A 300 -3.88 4.43 6.18
C SER A 300 -4.63 4.77 7.48
N TRP A 301 -5.41 3.84 8.03
CA TRP A 301 -6.19 4.05 9.25
C TRP A 301 -5.35 3.89 10.52
N THR A 302 -4.53 2.84 10.60
CA THR A 302 -3.61 2.68 11.73
C THR A 302 -2.56 3.78 11.76
N SER A 303 -2.10 4.22 10.60
CA SER A 303 -1.19 5.37 10.46
C SER A 303 -1.85 6.66 10.96
N PHE A 304 -3.10 6.92 10.56
CA PHE A 304 -3.84 8.06 11.08
C PHE A 304 -4.03 7.99 12.60
N TYR A 305 -4.43 6.83 13.11
CA TYR A 305 -4.56 6.61 14.55
C TYR A 305 -3.26 6.92 15.29
N ASN A 306 -2.15 6.32 14.85
CA ASN A 306 -0.86 6.48 15.53
C ASN A 306 -0.31 7.91 15.46
N LYS A 307 -0.50 8.60 14.33
CA LYS A 307 0.16 9.88 14.05
C LYS A 307 -0.70 11.10 14.34
N GLN A 308 -2.03 10.96 14.30
CA GLN A 308 -2.96 12.08 14.48
C GLN A 308 -3.69 12.03 15.81
N LEU A 309 -4.21 10.86 16.24
CA LEU A 309 -4.97 10.77 17.49
C LEU A 309 -4.06 10.77 18.73
N GLY A 310 -2.87 10.22 18.65
CA GLY A 310 -1.87 10.24 19.72
C GLY A 310 -1.29 11.63 20.05
N LYS A 311 -1.62 12.66 19.25
CA LYS A 311 -1.07 14.03 19.39
C LYS A 311 -2.02 15.03 20.09
N GLY A 312 -2.89 14.55 20.99
CA GLY A 312 -3.74 15.41 21.80
C GLY A 312 -5.24 15.25 21.58
N ALA A 313 -5.68 14.65 20.49
CA ALA A 313 -7.08 14.20 20.36
C ALA A 313 -7.15 12.71 20.76
N THR A 314 -7.91 12.40 21.79
CA THR A 314 -8.05 11.02 22.28
C THR A 314 -9.03 10.20 21.45
N THR A 315 -9.86 10.87 20.61
CA THR A 315 -10.89 10.25 19.78
C THR A 315 -10.90 10.87 18.38
N TRP A 316 -11.41 10.13 17.40
CA TRP A 316 -11.62 10.65 16.06
C TRP A 316 -12.59 11.85 16.03
N ALA A 317 -13.70 11.76 16.74
CA ALA A 317 -14.65 12.88 16.85
C ALA A 317 -13.99 14.12 17.49
N GLY A 318 -13.14 13.93 18.50
CA GLY A 318 -12.33 14.99 19.10
C GLY A 318 -11.35 15.60 18.10
N TRP A 319 -10.72 14.79 17.25
CA TRP A 319 -9.85 15.28 16.18
C TRP A 319 -10.64 16.11 15.15
N CYS A 320 -11.80 15.62 14.71
CA CYS A 320 -12.65 16.36 13.79
C CYS A 320 -13.13 17.69 14.41
N ALA A 321 -13.55 17.68 15.69
CA ALA A 321 -13.96 18.90 16.38
C ALA A 321 -12.81 19.92 16.48
N ALA A 322 -11.59 19.46 16.75
CA ALA A 322 -10.42 20.33 16.91
C ALA A 322 -9.87 20.89 15.60
N ASN A 323 -10.03 20.17 14.48
CA ASN A 323 -9.43 20.52 13.18
C ASN A 323 -10.44 21.08 12.18
N GLY A 324 -11.75 20.98 12.42
CA GLY A 324 -12.79 21.55 11.56
C GLY A 324 -12.85 23.07 11.69
N ARG A 325 -12.61 23.79 10.59
CA ARG A 325 -12.69 25.25 10.50
C ARG A 325 -13.92 25.65 9.69
N PRO A 326 -14.59 26.77 10.05
CA PRO A 326 -15.73 27.30 9.29
C PRO A 326 -15.41 27.55 7.81
#